data_2352dde37cb9b29c9a733485f9ddf269
#
_entry.id   2352dde37cb9b29c9a733485f9ddf269
#
_cell.length_a   1.000
_cell.length_b   1.000
_cell.length_c   1.000
_cell.angle_alpha   90.00
_cell.angle_beta   90.00
_cell.angle_gamma   90.00
#
_symmetry.space_group_name_H-M   'P 1'
#
loop_
_entity.id
_entity.type
_entity.pdbx_description
1 polymer ?
#
loop_
_entity_poly.entity_id
_entity_poly.type
_entity_poly.pdbx_seq_one_letter_code
_entity_poly.pdbx_strand_id
1 'polypeptide(L)'
;MKLLSKTIAVLAVSAFASGMIIMAAGTVQAKTITIRIASGHPPAVVYAGLMKNYFEVELKKRVEERTEHKINFVEGYSGSIVKVYETFEGVRDGIVDIGGFCYCFEPSNLKLHAFQVMLPFGTMDPTVSLKVAQDVYREVPYLTNVFEEKFNQKLLARIADGGYNLGTSFDWNKVSDLQGVKIAGAGLNLNWLKYAGVTPVQGSLPEAYTGMKTHIYEGWIMFPSAWVNLKLYEPGPFYTLIGFGSITWHAMTANLDFWNGLPKEVQDIVLEVAADFEEKTGSNNKERYGSDIEKLKGGLAKVKELGPDVRLEWAQSLRDWPQA
;
A
#
# COMPACT_ATOMS: atom_id res chain seq x y z
N MET A 1 -91.26 1.82 52.86
CA MET A 1 -90.34 2.32 53.87
C MET A 1 -89.02 2.65 53.16
N LYS A 2 -88.72 3.83 53.19
CA LYS A 2 -87.73 4.79 52.66
C LYS A 2 -86.43 4.18 52.08
N LEU A 3 -86.25 4.32 50.78
CA LEU A 3 -84.98 4.29 50.10
C LEU A 3 -84.52 5.69 49.83
N LEU A 4 -83.38 6.05 50.30
CA LEU A 4 -82.70 7.26 49.97
C LEU A 4 -81.65 6.97 48.83
N SER A 5 -81.86 7.64 47.71
CA SER A 5 -80.92 7.74 46.59
C SER A 5 -79.76 8.63 46.98
N LYS A 6 -78.56 8.20 46.81
CA LYS A 6 -77.43 9.04 46.81
C LYS A 6 -76.70 8.97 45.42
N THR A 7 -76.80 10.04 44.68
CA THR A 7 -76.13 10.32 43.45
C THR A 7 -74.68 10.60 43.81
N ILE A 8 -73.72 9.84 43.25
CA ILE A 8 -72.31 10.13 43.36
C ILE A 8 -71.85 10.61 41.97
N ALA A 9 -71.41 11.89 41.93
CA ALA A 9 -70.81 12.45 40.78
C ALA A 9 -69.36 11.89 40.62
N VAL A 10 -69.08 11.25 39.51
CA VAL A 10 -67.76 10.79 39.16
C VAL A 10 -67.04 11.96 38.41
N LEU A 11 -66.07 12.59 39.06
CA LEU A 11 -65.13 13.50 38.42
C LEU A 11 -64.08 12.65 37.71
N ALA A 12 -64.10 12.66 36.37
CA ALA A 12 -63.06 12.11 35.55
C ALA A 12 -61.83 13.03 35.56
N VAL A 13 -60.78 12.67 36.26
CA VAL A 13 -59.47 13.29 36.17
C VAL A 13 -58.74 12.62 35.02
N SER A 14 -58.71 13.26 33.86
CA SER A 14 -57.89 12.91 32.73
C SER A 14 -56.44 13.32 33.02
N ALA A 15 -55.63 12.37 33.53
CA ALA A 15 -54.19 12.53 33.60
C ALA A 15 -53.57 12.40 32.20
N PHE A 16 -53.20 13.51 31.60
CA PHE A 16 -52.33 13.56 30.39
C PHE A 16 -50.93 13.04 30.80
N ALA A 17 -50.70 11.75 30.61
CA ALA A 17 -49.37 11.19 30.67
C ALA A 17 -48.62 11.61 29.40
N SER A 18 -47.99 12.79 29.43
CA SER A 18 -46.98 13.18 28.41
C SER A 18 -45.80 12.22 28.58
N GLY A 19 -45.79 11.16 27.78
CA GLY A 19 -44.63 10.29 27.64
C GLY A 19 -43.46 11.07 27.08
N MET A 20 -42.56 11.57 27.91
CA MET A 20 -41.25 12.00 27.56
C MET A 20 -40.48 10.76 27.05
N ILE A 21 -40.46 10.57 25.74
CA ILE A 21 -39.48 9.68 25.11
C ILE A 21 -38.11 10.36 25.31
N ILE A 22 -37.46 10.02 26.43
CA ILE A 22 -36.02 10.29 26.57
C ILE A 22 -35.37 9.40 25.54
N MET A 23 -35.11 9.95 24.35
CA MET A 23 -34.05 9.39 23.48
C MET A 23 -32.78 9.39 24.32
N ALA A 24 -32.39 8.22 24.81
CA ALA A 24 -31.07 8.00 25.35
C ALA A 24 -30.12 8.21 24.15
N ALA A 25 -29.73 9.47 23.93
CA ALA A 25 -28.54 9.74 23.16
C ALA A 25 -27.42 9.01 23.91
N GLY A 26 -27.05 7.83 23.44
CA GLY A 26 -25.91 7.11 23.98
C GLY A 26 -24.74 8.08 23.95
N THR A 27 -24.30 8.49 25.11
CA THR A 27 -23.08 9.30 25.24
C THR A 27 -21.95 8.46 24.68
N VAL A 28 -21.46 8.82 23.48
CA VAL A 28 -20.25 8.22 22.93
C VAL A 28 -19.14 8.56 23.93
N GLN A 29 -18.69 7.54 24.64
CA GLN A 29 -17.64 7.73 25.62
C GLN A 29 -16.32 8.00 24.88
N ALA A 30 -15.73 9.15 25.14
CA ALA A 30 -14.41 9.51 24.63
C ALA A 30 -13.38 8.40 24.93
N LYS A 31 -12.68 7.92 23.89
CA LYS A 31 -11.65 6.89 24.05
C LYS A 31 -10.35 7.36 23.42
N THR A 32 -9.25 7.03 24.05
CA THR A 32 -7.94 7.05 23.38
C THR A 32 -7.78 5.72 22.65
N ILE A 33 -7.73 5.77 21.32
CA ILE A 33 -7.55 4.61 20.45
C ILE A 33 -6.05 4.54 20.12
N THR A 34 -5.40 3.49 20.57
CA THR A 34 -4.00 3.23 20.21
C THR A 34 -3.96 2.31 19.00
N ILE A 35 -3.24 2.72 17.97
CA ILE A 35 -3.08 2.01 16.69
C ILE A 35 -1.63 1.62 16.53
N ARG A 36 -1.35 0.31 16.46
CA ARG A 36 -0.04 -0.21 16.05
C ARG A 36 0.02 -0.22 14.54
N ILE A 37 0.76 0.73 13.96
CA ILE A 37 0.90 0.87 12.51
C ILE A 37 2.31 0.50 12.08
N ALA A 38 2.45 -0.32 11.03
CA ALA A 38 3.74 -0.84 10.66
C ALA A 38 3.93 -1.04 9.15
N SER A 39 5.20 -1.04 8.76
CA SER A 39 5.68 -1.58 7.48
C SER A 39 7.10 -2.13 7.66
N GLY A 40 7.41 -3.25 7.02
CA GLY A 40 8.77 -3.74 6.94
C GLY A 40 9.70 -2.79 6.16
N HIS A 41 9.15 -1.95 5.29
CA HIS A 41 9.90 -0.92 4.58
C HIS A 41 10.13 0.34 5.45
N PRO A 42 11.27 1.03 5.24
CA PRO A 42 11.55 2.29 5.91
C PRO A 42 10.72 3.45 5.31
N PRO A 43 10.49 4.55 6.06
CA PRO A 43 9.82 5.75 5.56
C PRO A 43 10.54 6.45 4.39
N ALA A 44 11.76 6.05 4.06
CA ALA A 44 12.46 6.45 2.83
C ALA A 44 11.79 5.91 1.56
N VAL A 45 11.03 4.81 1.65
CA VAL A 45 10.16 4.30 0.58
C VAL A 45 8.88 5.12 0.56
N VAL A 46 8.45 5.56 -0.63
CA VAL A 46 7.38 6.58 -0.78
C VAL A 46 6.12 6.23 -0.01
N TYR A 47 5.58 5.03 -0.18
CA TYR A 47 4.33 4.68 0.49
C TYR A 47 4.45 4.61 2.02
N ALA A 48 5.55 4.05 2.54
CA ALA A 48 5.78 3.97 3.97
C ALA A 48 6.01 5.37 4.57
N GLY A 49 6.66 6.26 3.81
CA GLY A 49 6.76 7.68 4.15
C GLY A 49 5.40 8.38 4.15
N LEU A 50 4.53 8.08 3.21
CA LEU A 50 3.16 8.62 3.17
C LEU A 50 2.27 8.04 4.29
N MET A 51 2.45 6.76 4.66
CA MET A 51 1.77 6.21 5.85
C MET A 51 2.11 7.04 7.09
N LYS A 52 3.41 7.27 7.34
CA LYS A 52 3.88 8.01 8.51
C LYS A 52 3.52 9.50 8.47
N ASN A 53 3.86 10.18 7.37
CA ASN A 53 3.84 11.65 7.31
C ASN A 53 2.52 12.22 6.79
N TYR A 54 1.62 11.40 6.27
CA TYR A 54 0.32 11.82 5.77
C TYR A 54 -0.83 11.06 6.44
N PHE A 55 -0.90 9.72 6.30
CA PHE A 55 -2.04 8.95 6.81
C PHE A 55 -2.18 9.08 8.34
N GLU A 56 -1.11 8.87 9.10
CA GLU A 56 -1.13 9.02 10.56
C GLU A 56 -1.50 10.45 10.99
N VAL A 57 -0.93 11.44 10.33
CA VAL A 57 -1.15 12.87 10.66
C VAL A 57 -2.59 13.27 10.38
N GLU A 58 -3.11 12.94 9.19
CA GLU A 58 -4.48 13.29 8.80
C GLU A 58 -5.52 12.50 9.59
N LEU A 59 -5.26 11.20 9.86
CA LEU A 59 -6.18 10.39 10.66
C LEU A 59 -6.30 10.95 12.08
N LYS A 60 -5.18 11.21 12.74
CA LYS A 60 -5.18 11.80 14.07
C LYS A 60 -5.93 13.14 14.08
N LYS A 61 -5.58 14.03 13.17
CA LYS A 61 -6.20 15.34 13.03
C LYS A 61 -7.71 15.25 12.85
N ARG A 62 -8.19 14.49 11.84
CA ARG A 62 -9.62 14.44 11.51
C ARG A 62 -10.44 13.75 12.60
N VAL A 63 -9.91 12.73 13.27
CA VAL A 63 -10.60 12.08 14.39
C VAL A 63 -10.72 13.05 15.57
N GLU A 64 -9.63 13.73 15.96
CA GLU A 64 -9.62 14.66 17.11
C GLU A 64 -10.43 15.94 16.85
N GLU A 65 -10.57 16.37 15.59
CA GLU A 65 -11.40 17.53 15.20
C GLU A 65 -12.89 17.21 15.06
N ARG A 66 -13.25 15.96 14.71
CA ARG A 66 -14.63 15.59 14.32
C ARG A 66 -15.31 14.65 15.29
N THR A 67 -14.59 14.16 16.30
CA THR A 67 -15.11 13.24 17.33
C THR A 67 -14.55 13.58 18.70
N GLU A 68 -15.06 12.94 19.74
CA GLU A 68 -14.49 13.01 21.10
C GLU A 68 -13.30 12.05 21.31
N HIS A 69 -12.93 11.27 20.29
CA HIS A 69 -11.86 10.28 20.38
C HIS A 69 -10.49 10.91 20.15
N LYS A 70 -9.45 10.25 20.67
CA LYS A 70 -8.04 10.60 20.44
C LYS A 70 -7.32 9.44 19.81
N ILE A 71 -6.38 9.72 18.91
CA ILE A 71 -5.56 8.70 18.26
C ILE A 71 -4.13 8.76 18.81
N ASN A 72 -3.60 7.57 19.13
CA ASN A 72 -2.22 7.35 19.53
C ASN A 72 -1.61 6.29 18.62
N PHE A 73 -0.44 6.56 18.03
CA PHE A 73 0.25 5.59 17.18
C PHE A 73 1.42 4.93 17.90
N VAL A 74 1.55 3.62 17.71
CA VAL A 74 2.77 2.86 17.98
C VAL A 74 3.35 2.47 16.63
N GLU A 75 4.41 3.17 16.24
CA GLU A 75 5.01 3.05 14.92
C GLU A 75 5.97 1.86 14.83
N GLY A 76 5.84 1.06 13.78
CA GLY A 76 6.65 -0.13 13.51
C GLY A 76 7.27 -0.13 12.11
N TYR A 77 7.94 0.95 11.70
CA TYR A 77 8.61 1.04 10.40
C TYR A 77 10.01 0.41 10.42
N SER A 78 10.55 0.17 9.21
CA SER A 78 11.89 -0.41 9.01
C SER A 78 12.05 -1.80 9.63
N GLY A 79 10.97 -2.54 9.74
CA GLY A 79 10.99 -3.90 10.28
C GLY A 79 11.18 -3.98 11.79
N SER A 80 10.87 -2.91 12.54
CA SER A 80 11.04 -2.87 14.01
C SER A 80 10.01 -3.71 14.76
N ILE A 81 8.79 -3.91 14.20
CA ILE A 81 7.76 -4.79 14.76
C ILE A 81 7.59 -6.01 13.86
N VAL A 82 7.38 -5.81 12.54
CA VAL A 82 7.21 -6.87 11.55
C VAL A 82 8.16 -6.64 10.39
N LYS A 83 8.81 -7.70 9.91
CA LYS A 83 9.72 -7.63 8.75
C LYS A 83 8.93 -7.51 7.44
N VAL A 84 9.65 -7.25 6.32
CA VAL A 84 9.06 -7.08 4.99
C VAL A 84 8.24 -8.31 4.57
N TYR A 85 8.72 -9.51 4.88
CA TYR A 85 8.07 -10.78 4.56
C TYR A 85 7.05 -11.25 5.61
N GLU A 86 6.82 -10.46 6.66
CA GLU A 86 5.98 -10.83 7.80
C GLU A 86 4.82 -9.85 8.00
N THR A 87 4.79 -8.75 7.23
CA THR A 87 3.83 -7.66 7.48
C THR A 87 2.39 -8.10 7.23
N PHE A 88 2.15 -8.90 6.19
CA PHE A 88 0.82 -9.43 5.88
C PHE A 88 0.27 -10.30 7.00
N GLU A 89 1.07 -11.30 7.45
CA GLU A 89 0.70 -12.16 8.57
C GLU A 89 0.61 -11.36 9.87
N GLY A 90 1.47 -10.40 10.08
CA GLY A 90 1.45 -9.54 11.27
C GLY A 90 0.16 -8.75 11.42
N VAL A 91 -0.44 -8.31 10.31
CA VAL A 91 -1.79 -7.71 10.33
C VAL A 91 -2.85 -8.78 10.56
N ARG A 92 -2.80 -9.90 9.82
CA ARG A 92 -3.76 -11.01 9.96
C ARG A 92 -3.87 -11.49 11.41
N ASP A 93 -2.73 -11.68 12.05
CA ASP A 93 -2.63 -12.27 13.39
C ASP A 93 -2.74 -11.22 14.52
N GLY A 94 -2.97 -9.94 14.18
CA GLY A 94 -3.16 -8.85 15.14
C GLY A 94 -1.91 -8.45 15.90
N ILE A 95 -0.70 -8.75 15.38
CA ILE A 95 0.57 -8.23 15.90
C ILE A 95 0.61 -6.72 15.71
N VAL A 96 0.14 -6.24 14.56
CA VAL A 96 -0.09 -4.84 14.23
C VAL A 96 -1.54 -4.63 13.80
N ASP A 97 -2.07 -3.44 14.05
CA ASP A 97 -3.46 -3.09 13.76
C ASP A 97 -3.64 -2.60 12.32
N ILE A 98 -2.66 -1.87 11.79
CA ILE A 98 -2.62 -1.43 10.39
C ILE A 98 -1.23 -1.71 9.81
N GLY A 99 -1.18 -2.27 8.61
CA GLY A 99 0.07 -2.59 7.94
C GLY A 99 0.09 -2.20 6.48
N GLY A 100 1.26 -1.76 5.99
CA GLY A 100 1.54 -1.52 4.58
C GLY A 100 2.55 -2.51 4.04
N PHE A 101 2.20 -3.26 2.98
CA PHE A 101 3.02 -4.34 2.42
C PHE A 101 2.85 -4.51 0.91
N CYS A 102 3.81 -5.23 0.30
CA CYS A 102 3.75 -5.60 -1.11
C CYS A 102 3.15 -7.00 -1.29
N TYR A 103 2.23 -7.16 -2.23
CA TYR A 103 1.74 -8.47 -2.68
C TYR A 103 2.87 -9.34 -3.26
N CYS A 104 3.96 -8.71 -3.68
CA CYS A 104 5.14 -9.38 -4.22
C CYS A 104 5.79 -10.38 -3.25
N PHE A 105 5.62 -10.18 -1.95
CA PHE A 105 6.15 -11.07 -0.91
C PHE A 105 5.15 -12.13 -0.47
N GLU A 106 3.91 -12.09 -1.00
CA GLU A 106 2.81 -13.01 -0.70
C GLU A 106 2.27 -13.74 -1.95
N PRO A 107 3.13 -14.34 -2.79
CA PRO A 107 2.67 -14.92 -4.06
C PRO A 107 1.70 -16.09 -3.89
N SER A 108 1.72 -16.77 -2.75
CA SER A 108 0.81 -17.89 -2.46
C SER A 108 -0.61 -17.43 -2.15
N ASN A 109 -0.75 -16.28 -1.47
CA ASN A 109 -2.03 -15.75 -1.01
C ASN A 109 -2.56 -14.65 -1.93
N LEU A 110 -1.68 -13.78 -2.47
CA LEU A 110 -2.03 -12.52 -3.10
C LEU A 110 -1.60 -12.41 -4.57
N LYS A 111 -1.33 -13.54 -5.26
CA LYS A 111 -0.88 -13.54 -6.66
C LYS A 111 -1.83 -12.78 -7.59
N LEU A 112 -3.15 -12.92 -7.40
CA LEU A 112 -4.15 -12.24 -8.23
C LEU A 112 -4.13 -10.71 -8.03
N HIS A 113 -3.75 -10.23 -6.86
CA HIS A 113 -3.64 -8.80 -6.57
C HIS A 113 -2.46 -8.14 -7.28
N ALA A 114 -1.44 -8.93 -7.64
CA ALA A 114 -0.29 -8.47 -8.40
C ALA A 114 -0.48 -8.58 -9.92
N PHE A 115 -1.72 -8.56 -10.43
CA PHE A 115 -2.03 -8.81 -11.84
C PHE A 115 -1.30 -7.88 -12.81
N GLN A 116 -1.04 -6.63 -12.43
CA GLN A 116 -0.33 -5.68 -13.30
C GLN A 116 1.13 -6.07 -13.57
N VAL A 117 1.76 -6.87 -12.70
CA VAL A 117 3.12 -7.36 -12.93
C VAL A 117 3.19 -8.29 -14.14
N MET A 118 2.07 -8.92 -14.52
CA MET A 118 1.95 -9.77 -15.70
C MET A 118 1.94 -8.98 -17.02
N LEU A 119 1.87 -7.64 -16.94
CA LEU A 119 1.79 -6.73 -18.09
C LEU A 119 2.93 -5.72 -18.07
N PRO A 120 4.21 -6.16 -18.13
CA PRO A 120 5.35 -5.24 -18.20
C PRO A 120 5.27 -4.38 -19.47
N PHE A 121 5.99 -3.25 -19.46
CA PHE A 121 5.97 -2.23 -20.50
C PHE A 121 4.62 -1.48 -20.64
N GLY A 122 3.78 -1.54 -19.62
CA GLY A 122 2.56 -0.77 -19.53
C GLY A 122 2.79 0.73 -19.30
N THR A 123 1.85 1.38 -18.64
CA THR A 123 1.97 2.81 -18.35
C THR A 123 3.10 3.10 -17.37
N MET A 124 3.85 4.20 -17.61
CA MET A 124 4.81 4.75 -16.64
C MET A 124 4.15 5.73 -15.67
N ASP A 125 2.87 6.04 -15.85
CA ASP A 125 2.11 6.96 -15.00
C ASP A 125 1.44 6.21 -13.83
N PRO A 126 1.88 6.44 -12.59
CA PRO A 126 1.33 5.77 -11.41
C PRO A 126 -0.16 6.07 -11.17
N THR A 127 -0.64 7.24 -11.62
CA THR A 127 -2.06 7.59 -11.47
C THR A 127 -2.94 6.78 -12.40
N VAL A 128 -2.45 6.46 -13.60
CA VAL A 128 -3.12 5.57 -14.54
C VAL A 128 -3.09 4.12 -14.05
N SER A 129 -1.92 3.66 -13.56
CA SER A 129 -1.79 2.34 -12.94
C SER A 129 -2.76 2.15 -11.78
N LEU A 130 -2.86 3.16 -10.89
CA LEU A 130 -3.79 3.14 -9.76
C LEU A 130 -5.25 3.09 -10.24
N LYS A 131 -5.61 3.91 -11.22
CA LYS A 131 -6.96 3.92 -11.78
C LYS A 131 -7.37 2.57 -12.37
N VAL A 132 -6.46 1.93 -13.10
CA VAL A 132 -6.69 0.56 -13.61
C VAL A 132 -6.91 -0.43 -12.47
N ALA A 133 -6.11 -0.35 -11.39
CA ALA A 133 -6.31 -1.21 -10.24
C ALA A 133 -7.67 -0.97 -9.57
N GLN A 134 -8.05 0.29 -9.36
CA GLN A 134 -9.35 0.66 -8.80
C GLN A 134 -10.51 0.10 -9.63
N ASP A 135 -10.44 0.21 -10.96
CA ASP A 135 -11.47 -0.29 -11.86
C ASP A 135 -11.56 -1.82 -11.80
N VAL A 136 -10.43 -2.53 -11.82
CA VAL A 136 -10.40 -4.01 -11.71
C VAL A 136 -10.96 -4.47 -10.35
N TYR A 137 -10.61 -3.82 -9.23
CA TYR A 137 -11.14 -4.19 -7.91
C TYR A 137 -12.65 -3.93 -7.81
N ARG A 138 -13.16 -2.91 -8.50
CA ARG A 138 -14.61 -2.64 -8.57
C ARG A 138 -15.35 -3.71 -9.38
N GLU A 139 -14.76 -4.16 -10.49
CA GLU A 139 -15.37 -5.15 -11.39
C GLU A 139 -15.19 -6.60 -10.89
N VAL A 140 -14.20 -6.84 -10.03
CA VAL A 140 -13.89 -8.14 -9.45
C VAL A 140 -13.95 -8.06 -7.92
N PRO A 141 -15.15 -8.06 -7.30
CA PRO A 141 -15.32 -7.89 -5.86
C PRO A 141 -14.55 -8.90 -4.99
N TYR A 142 -14.24 -10.07 -5.53
CA TYR A 142 -13.39 -11.07 -4.87
C TYR A 142 -12.07 -10.47 -4.38
N LEU A 143 -11.44 -9.56 -5.16
CA LEU A 143 -10.17 -8.95 -4.79
C LEU A 143 -10.25 -8.09 -3.52
N THR A 144 -11.43 -7.57 -3.17
CA THR A 144 -11.64 -6.87 -1.90
C THR A 144 -12.10 -7.83 -0.82
N ASN A 145 -13.08 -8.67 -1.14
CA ASN A 145 -13.76 -9.51 -0.14
C ASN A 145 -12.85 -10.58 0.46
N VAL A 146 -11.90 -11.11 -0.31
CA VAL A 146 -10.98 -12.15 0.14
C VAL A 146 -10.13 -11.72 1.36
N PHE A 147 -9.87 -10.43 1.53
CA PHE A 147 -9.16 -9.92 2.70
C PHE A 147 -9.94 -10.15 3.99
N GLU A 148 -11.25 -9.89 3.98
CA GLU A 148 -12.12 -10.13 5.13
C GLU A 148 -12.46 -11.62 5.29
N GLU A 149 -12.79 -12.31 4.18
CA GLU A 149 -13.26 -13.69 4.20
C GLU A 149 -12.19 -14.72 4.57
N LYS A 150 -10.92 -14.48 4.19
CA LYS A 150 -9.85 -15.47 4.35
C LYS A 150 -8.65 -15.00 5.17
N PHE A 151 -8.41 -13.70 5.24
CA PHE A 151 -7.17 -13.18 5.78
C PHE A 151 -7.34 -12.36 7.06
N ASN A 152 -8.54 -12.27 7.62
CA ASN A 152 -8.84 -11.47 8.83
C ASN A 152 -8.35 -10.01 8.69
N GLN A 153 -8.49 -9.43 7.49
CA GLN A 153 -8.02 -8.08 7.20
C GLN A 153 -9.09 -7.26 6.49
N LYS A 154 -9.13 -5.98 6.76
CA LYS A 154 -9.88 -4.97 6.01
C LYS A 154 -8.95 -4.28 5.03
N LEU A 155 -9.20 -4.35 3.73
CA LEU A 155 -8.47 -3.56 2.75
C LEU A 155 -8.83 -2.06 2.93
N LEU A 156 -7.83 -1.23 3.21
CA LEU A 156 -8.00 0.21 3.39
C LEU A 156 -7.62 0.97 2.12
N ALA A 157 -6.48 0.64 1.51
CA ALA A 157 -5.98 1.33 0.33
C ALA A 157 -5.13 0.41 -0.54
N ARG A 158 -5.18 0.62 -1.86
CA ARG A 158 -4.22 0.10 -2.83
C ARG A 158 -3.12 1.14 -2.99
N ILE A 159 -1.91 0.70 -3.26
CA ILE A 159 -0.74 1.57 -3.29
C ILE A 159 -0.05 1.42 -4.63
N ALA A 160 0.07 2.52 -5.36
CA ALA A 160 0.79 2.59 -6.62
C ALA A 160 2.28 2.88 -6.39
N ASP A 161 3.14 2.13 -7.09
CA ASP A 161 4.57 2.41 -7.17
C ASP A 161 4.89 3.32 -8.36
N GLY A 162 6.10 3.90 -8.34
CA GLY A 162 6.66 4.61 -9.47
C GLY A 162 6.98 3.68 -10.64
N GLY A 163 7.31 4.25 -11.80
CA GLY A 163 7.69 3.47 -12.97
C GLY A 163 9.03 2.75 -12.77
N TYR A 164 9.06 1.45 -13.04
CA TYR A 164 10.22 0.59 -12.85
C TYR A 164 11.23 0.73 -14.00
N ASN A 165 12.50 0.75 -13.63
CA ASN A 165 13.66 0.78 -14.51
C ASN A 165 14.75 -0.15 -13.96
N LEU A 166 15.99 -0.08 -14.47
CA LEU A 166 17.08 -0.92 -14.01
C LEU A 166 18.29 -0.08 -13.62
N GLY A 167 18.72 -0.23 -12.37
CA GLY A 167 20.01 0.28 -11.92
C GLY A 167 21.04 -0.85 -11.83
N THR A 168 22.32 -0.56 -12.19
CA THR A 168 23.40 -1.55 -12.23
C THR A 168 24.73 -0.97 -11.74
N SER A 169 25.62 -1.86 -11.29
CA SER A 169 27.01 -1.51 -10.93
C SER A 169 27.92 -1.29 -12.17
N PHE A 170 27.48 -1.73 -13.35
CA PHE A 170 28.22 -1.68 -14.62
C PHE A 170 27.36 -1.10 -15.74
N ASP A 171 28.00 -0.66 -16.81
CA ASP A 171 27.33 -0.21 -18.03
C ASP A 171 26.98 -1.38 -18.95
N TRP A 172 25.85 -1.29 -19.66
CA TRP A 172 25.38 -2.30 -20.60
C TRP A 172 24.54 -1.64 -21.70
N ASN A 173 24.46 -2.23 -22.90
CA ASN A 173 23.83 -1.59 -24.07
C ASN A 173 22.81 -2.46 -24.78
N LYS A 174 22.82 -3.77 -24.60
CA LYS A 174 21.90 -4.74 -25.19
C LYS A 174 21.52 -5.81 -24.18
N VAL A 175 20.39 -6.47 -24.36
CA VAL A 175 19.87 -7.49 -23.43
C VAL A 175 20.88 -8.61 -23.21
N SER A 176 21.61 -9.01 -24.23
CA SER A 176 22.65 -10.07 -24.12
C SER A 176 23.82 -9.71 -23.21
N ASP A 177 24.08 -8.42 -22.93
CA ASP A 177 25.12 -8.01 -21.97
C ASP A 177 24.74 -8.37 -20.52
N LEU A 178 23.47 -8.64 -20.27
CA LEU A 178 22.92 -9.04 -18.97
C LEU A 178 22.86 -10.57 -18.79
N GLN A 179 23.26 -11.35 -19.80
CA GLN A 179 23.18 -12.80 -19.77
C GLN A 179 23.95 -13.38 -18.57
N GLY A 180 23.23 -14.10 -17.68
CA GLY A 180 23.79 -14.72 -16.47
C GLY A 180 24.14 -13.75 -15.34
N VAL A 181 24.01 -12.43 -15.54
CA VAL A 181 24.28 -11.44 -14.50
C VAL A 181 23.21 -11.56 -13.39
N LYS A 182 23.67 -11.53 -12.14
CA LYS A 182 22.79 -11.52 -10.98
C LYS A 182 22.15 -10.14 -10.81
N ILE A 183 20.84 -10.05 -10.99
CA ILE A 183 20.08 -8.81 -10.79
C ILE A 183 18.92 -9.08 -9.85
N ALA A 184 18.74 -8.19 -8.87
CA ALA A 184 17.71 -8.33 -7.86
C ALA A 184 16.37 -7.75 -8.32
N GLY A 185 15.32 -8.27 -7.70
CA GLY A 185 13.94 -7.82 -7.80
C GLY A 185 13.13 -8.33 -6.61
N ALA A 186 11.82 -8.12 -6.65
CA ALA A 186 10.92 -8.52 -5.59
C ALA A 186 9.78 -9.40 -6.14
N GLY A 187 9.75 -10.67 -5.69
CA GLY A 187 8.65 -11.57 -6.02
C GLY A 187 8.43 -11.77 -7.51
N LEU A 188 7.24 -11.46 -7.99
CA LEU A 188 6.81 -11.77 -9.34
C LEU A 188 7.55 -10.98 -10.44
N ASN A 189 8.13 -9.81 -10.15
CA ASN A 189 8.88 -9.05 -11.16
C ASN A 189 10.24 -9.70 -11.52
N LEU A 190 10.68 -10.68 -10.77
CA LEU A 190 11.84 -11.51 -11.13
C LEU A 190 11.67 -12.21 -12.47
N ASN A 191 10.43 -12.47 -12.90
CA ASN A 191 10.16 -13.04 -14.21
C ASN A 191 10.56 -12.09 -15.35
N TRP A 192 10.51 -10.77 -15.16
CA TRP A 192 10.97 -9.81 -16.16
C TRP A 192 12.47 -9.95 -16.44
N LEU A 193 13.24 -10.39 -15.45
CA LEU A 193 14.67 -10.66 -15.57
C LEU A 193 14.94 -12.06 -16.13
N LYS A 194 14.27 -13.06 -15.60
CA LYS A 194 14.49 -14.48 -15.95
C LYS A 194 14.41 -14.72 -17.44
N TYR A 195 13.36 -14.21 -18.08
CA TYR A 195 13.13 -14.43 -19.51
C TYR A 195 14.08 -13.61 -20.41
N ALA A 196 14.72 -12.55 -19.87
CA ALA A 196 15.76 -11.80 -20.54
C ALA A 196 17.18 -12.43 -20.39
N GLY A 197 17.26 -13.64 -19.82
CA GLY A 197 18.53 -14.35 -19.63
C GLY A 197 19.35 -13.91 -18.42
N VAL A 198 18.81 -13.04 -17.60
CA VAL A 198 19.40 -12.60 -16.33
C VAL A 198 19.27 -13.71 -15.28
N THR A 199 20.20 -13.80 -14.33
CA THR A 199 20.05 -14.63 -13.12
C THR A 199 19.31 -13.80 -12.06
N PRO A 200 18.00 -14.02 -11.85
CA PRO A 200 17.22 -13.21 -10.94
C PRO A 200 17.53 -13.58 -9.48
N VAL A 201 17.63 -12.57 -8.62
CA VAL A 201 17.87 -12.74 -7.18
C VAL A 201 16.73 -12.10 -6.40
N GLN A 202 16.08 -12.88 -5.54
CA GLN A 202 15.06 -12.33 -4.63
C GLN A 202 15.74 -11.43 -3.61
N GLY A 203 15.23 -10.21 -3.46
CA GLY A 203 15.74 -9.25 -2.48
C GLY A 203 14.62 -8.42 -1.85
N SER A 204 15.00 -7.63 -0.86
CA SER A 204 14.14 -6.65 -0.20
C SER A 204 14.84 -5.28 -0.15
N LEU A 205 14.06 -4.19 -0.18
CA LEU A 205 14.62 -2.83 -0.20
C LEU A 205 15.52 -2.50 1.01
N PRO A 206 15.23 -2.95 2.25
CA PRO A 206 16.15 -2.73 3.37
C PRO A 206 17.55 -3.31 3.17
N GLU A 207 17.67 -4.37 2.35
CA GLU A 207 18.94 -5.06 2.09
C GLU A 207 19.64 -4.59 0.79
N ALA A 208 18.95 -3.78 -0.02
CA ALA A 208 19.35 -3.45 -1.38
C ALA A 208 20.76 -2.83 -1.46
N TYR A 209 21.05 -1.84 -0.62
CA TYR A 209 22.34 -1.17 -0.60
C TYR A 209 23.48 -2.15 -0.27
N THR A 210 23.32 -2.92 0.80
CA THR A 210 24.34 -3.88 1.21
C THR A 210 24.51 -4.99 0.18
N GLY A 211 23.43 -5.53 -0.38
CA GLY A 211 23.48 -6.58 -1.39
C GLY A 211 24.23 -6.16 -2.66
N MET A 212 24.02 -4.93 -3.13
CA MET A 212 24.80 -4.36 -4.26
C MET A 212 26.24 -4.07 -3.86
N LYS A 213 26.47 -3.48 -2.68
CA LYS A 213 27.80 -3.13 -2.19
C LYS A 213 28.72 -4.34 -2.00
N THR A 214 28.14 -5.49 -1.64
CA THR A 214 28.87 -6.77 -1.43
C THR A 214 28.80 -7.70 -2.63
N HIS A 215 28.29 -7.25 -3.78
CA HIS A 215 28.21 -8.02 -5.03
C HIS A 215 27.41 -9.33 -4.92
N ILE A 216 26.38 -9.38 -4.01
CA ILE A 216 25.41 -10.47 -4.01
C ILE A 216 24.63 -10.45 -5.33
N TYR A 217 24.36 -9.24 -5.83
CA TYR A 217 23.81 -8.95 -7.15
C TYR A 217 24.40 -7.63 -7.69
N GLU A 218 24.44 -7.50 -9.03
CA GLU A 218 25.06 -6.39 -9.72
C GLU A 218 24.07 -5.31 -10.18
N GLY A 219 22.81 -5.48 -9.85
CA GLY A 219 21.77 -4.51 -10.20
C GLY A 219 20.44 -4.84 -9.55
N TRP A 220 19.48 -3.93 -9.74
CA TRP A 220 18.12 -4.07 -9.23
C TRP A 220 17.08 -3.41 -10.15
N ILE A 221 15.96 -4.10 -10.39
CA ILE A 221 14.77 -3.48 -11.02
C ILE A 221 14.11 -2.56 -9.99
N MET A 222 14.16 -1.25 -10.22
CA MET A 222 13.68 -0.29 -9.23
C MET A 222 13.25 1.03 -9.86
N PHE A 223 12.32 1.71 -9.18
CA PHE A 223 11.90 3.07 -9.51
C PHE A 223 12.89 4.12 -9.00
N PRO A 224 12.96 5.32 -9.65
CA PRO A 224 13.98 6.33 -9.36
C PRO A 224 14.00 6.80 -7.90
N SER A 225 12.82 6.93 -7.26
CA SER A 225 12.72 7.44 -5.89
C SER A 225 13.42 6.53 -4.87
N ALA A 226 13.37 5.21 -5.03
CA ALA A 226 14.13 4.31 -4.18
C ALA A 226 15.63 4.37 -4.48
N TRP A 227 16.02 4.51 -5.76
CA TRP A 227 17.42 4.65 -6.16
C TRP A 227 18.08 5.88 -5.51
N VAL A 228 17.34 7.01 -5.46
CA VAL A 228 17.79 8.24 -4.78
C VAL A 228 17.76 8.09 -3.26
N ASN A 229 16.61 7.70 -2.69
CA ASN A 229 16.38 7.77 -1.25
C ASN A 229 17.21 6.75 -0.45
N LEU A 230 17.45 5.58 -1.03
CA LEU A 230 18.26 4.53 -0.42
C LEU A 230 19.73 4.57 -0.87
N LYS A 231 20.12 5.63 -1.59
CA LYS A 231 21.49 5.86 -2.10
C LYS A 231 22.02 4.70 -2.94
N LEU A 232 21.14 4.00 -3.66
CA LEU A 232 21.54 2.86 -4.48
C LEU A 232 22.45 3.27 -5.66
N TYR A 233 22.49 4.55 -5.97
CA TYR A 233 23.42 5.12 -6.96
C TYR A 233 24.91 5.02 -6.55
N GLU A 234 25.22 4.84 -5.25
CA GLU A 234 26.60 4.66 -4.80
C GLU A 234 27.17 3.29 -5.23
N PRO A 235 26.54 2.14 -4.91
CA PRO A 235 26.97 0.85 -5.41
C PRO A 235 26.55 0.57 -6.87
N GLY A 236 25.54 1.29 -7.40
CA GLY A 236 24.99 1.14 -8.74
C GLY A 236 24.93 2.47 -9.51
N PRO A 237 26.08 2.97 -10.00
CA PRO A 237 26.16 4.30 -10.63
C PRO A 237 25.52 4.39 -12.02
N PHE A 238 24.98 3.31 -12.57
CA PHE A 238 24.30 3.30 -13.86
C PHE A 238 22.80 3.08 -13.66
N TYR A 239 22.00 3.96 -14.25
CA TYR A 239 20.55 3.87 -14.19
C TYR A 239 19.94 3.94 -15.58
N THR A 240 19.38 2.82 -16.04
CA THR A 240 18.85 2.69 -17.39
C THR A 240 17.34 2.79 -17.39
N LEU A 241 16.80 3.76 -18.16
CA LEU A 241 15.38 3.97 -18.33
C LEU A 241 14.82 2.96 -19.34
N ILE A 242 14.34 1.82 -18.85
CA ILE A 242 13.74 0.75 -19.64
C ILE A 242 12.25 0.99 -19.82
N GLY A 243 11.58 1.51 -18.78
CA GLY A 243 10.15 1.73 -18.79
C GLY A 243 9.35 0.44 -18.69
N PHE A 244 9.62 -0.40 -17.68
CA PHE A 244 8.82 -1.62 -17.42
C PHE A 244 7.37 -1.31 -17.04
N GLY A 245 7.08 -0.11 -16.59
CA GLY A 245 5.76 0.33 -16.16
C GLY A 245 5.68 0.64 -14.68
N SER A 246 4.64 1.36 -14.32
CA SER A 246 4.19 1.57 -12.94
C SER A 246 3.23 0.45 -12.57
N ILE A 247 3.27 0.00 -11.32
CA ILE A 247 2.45 -1.12 -10.83
C ILE A 247 1.76 -0.70 -9.53
N THR A 248 0.48 -1.06 -9.41
CA THR A 248 -0.27 -0.99 -8.15
C THR A 248 -0.34 -2.39 -7.57
N TRP A 249 0.62 -2.74 -6.71
CA TRP A 249 0.76 -4.06 -6.11
C TRP A 249 1.14 -4.07 -4.63
N HIS A 250 0.91 -2.95 -3.97
CA HIS A 250 0.97 -2.84 -2.51
C HIS A 250 -0.43 -2.56 -1.96
N ALA A 251 -0.62 -2.87 -0.68
CA ALA A 251 -1.82 -2.51 0.06
C ALA A 251 -1.48 -1.93 1.42
N MET A 252 -2.43 -1.16 1.94
CA MET A 252 -2.58 -0.88 3.36
C MET A 252 -3.84 -1.57 3.84
N THR A 253 -3.73 -2.41 4.88
CA THR A 253 -4.84 -3.16 5.46
C THR A 253 -4.90 -2.95 6.97
N ALA A 254 -6.09 -3.15 7.55
CA ALA A 254 -6.27 -3.23 9.00
C ALA A 254 -6.61 -4.67 9.42
N ASN A 255 -6.15 -5.09 10.59
CA ASN A 255 -6.65 -6.31 11.23
C ASN A 255 -8.18 -6.21 11.41
N LEU A 256 -8.94 -7.24 11.04
CA LEU A 256 -10.39 -7.17 10.99
C LEU A 256 -11.03 -7.10 12.39
N ASP A 257 -10.44 -7.76 13.39
CA ASP A 257 -10.93 -7.69 14.76
C ASP A 257 -10.72 -6.28 15.34
N PHE A 258 -9.53 -5.69 15.12
CA PHE A 258 -9.26 -4.30 15.46
C PHE A 258 -10.24 -3.35 14.76
N TRP A 259 -10.42 -3.51 13.44
CA TRP A 259 -11.34 -2.73 12.63
C TRP A 259 -12.77 -2.75 13.18
N ASN A 260 -13.29 -3.94 13.47
CA ASN A 260 -14.64 -4.14 13.99
C ASN A 260 -14.82 -3.57 15.41
N GLY A 261 -13.73 -3.41 16.16
CA GLY A 261 -13.73 -2.78 17.50
C GLY A 261 -13.71 -1.24 17.48
N LEU A 262 -13.49 -0.62 16.31
CA LEU A 262 -13.49 0.83 16.18
C LEU A 262 -14.92 1.40 16.21
N PRO A 263 -15.13 2.59 16.82
CA PRO A 263 -16.36 3.35 16.65
C PRO A 263 -16.66 3.62 15.17
N LYS A 264 -17.94 3.60 14.80
CA LYS A 264 -18.34 3.76 13.38
C LYS A 264 -17.84 5.07 12.76
N GLU A 265 -17.93 6.16 13.49
CA GLU A 265 -17.43 7.46 13.04
C GLU A 265 -15.93 7.47 12.81
N VAL A 266 -15.15 6.68 13.59
CA VAL A 266 -13.71 6.54 13.40
C VAL A 266 -13.44 5.67 12.17
N GLN A 267 -14.19 4.58 11.96
CA GLN A 267 -14.09 3.75 10.75
C GLN A 267 -14.31 4.60 9.48
N ASP A 268 -15.33 5.47 9.48
CA ASP A 268 -15.65 6.32 8.34
C ASP A 268 -14.51 7.31 8.04
N ILE A 269 -13.91 7.90 9.08
CA ILE A 269 -12.76 8.80 8.93
C ILE A 269 -11.50 8.02 8.45
N VAL A 270 -11.28 6.79 8.94
CA VAL A 270 -10.17 5.95 8.46
C VAL A 270 -10.30 5.68 6.96
N LEU A 271 -11.51 5.32 6.49
CA LEU A 271 -11.76 5.08 5.06
C LEU A 271 -11.57 6.35 4.21
N GLU A 272 -12.02 7.50 4.70
CA GLU A 272 -11.81 8.78 4.03
C GLU A 272 -10.32 9.10 3.87
N VAL A 273 -9.55 9.01 4.97
CA VAL A 273 -8.11 9.28 4.95
C VAL A 273 -7.36 8.23 4.11
N ALA A 274 -7.80 6.98 4.13
CA ALA A 274 -7.22 5.91 3.33
C ALA A 274 -7.46 6.13 1.82
N ALA A 275 -8.62 6.64 1.43
CA ALA A 275 -8.90 7.00 0.04
C ALA A 275 -7.99 8.15 -0.43
N ASP A 276 -7.84 9.20 0.39
CA ASP A 276 -6.92 10.30 0.10
C ASP A 276 -5.46 9.83 0.02
N PHE A 277 -5.06 8.92 0.92
CA PHE A 277 -3.74 8.30 0.91
C PHE A 277 -3.51 7.49 -0.37
N GLU A 278 -4.49 6.69 -0.79
CA GLU A 278 -4.43 5.90 -2.02
C GLU A 278 -4.13 6.79 -3.23
N GLU A 279 -4.90 7.85 -3.44
CA GLU A 279 -4.69 8.82 -4.53
C GLU A 279 -3.33 9.51 -4.43
N LYS A 280 -2.90 9.79 -3.21
CA LYS A 280 -1.62 10.44 -2.94
C LYS A 280 -0.43 9.54 -3.29
N THR A 281 -0.56 8.20 -3.21
CA THR A 281 0.52 7.29 -3.64
C THR A 281 0.78 7.41 -5.14
N GLY A 282 -0.27 7.49 -5.95
CA GLY A 282 -0.16 7.70 -7.39
C GLY A 282 0.42 9.07 -7.75
N SER A 283 -0.20 10.14 -7.23
CA SER A 283 0.21 11.52 -7.56
C SER A 283 1.62 11.86 -7.09
N ASN A 284 2.01 11.45 -5.89
CA ASN A 284 3.35 11.69 -5.36
C ASN A 284 4.43 10.92 -6.14
N ASN A 285 4.16 9.65 -6.49
CA ASN A 285 5.11 8.89 -7.32
C ASN A 285 5.24 9.46 -8.74
N LYS A 286 4.16 10.01 -9.31
CA LYS A 286 4.20 10.70 -10.60
C LYS A 286 5.05 11.96 -10.55
N GLU A 287 4.83 12.82 -9.56
CA GLU A 287 5.61 14.05 -9.35
C GLU A 287 7.10 13.73 -9.14
N ARG A 288 7.37 12.74 -8.30
CA ARG A 288 8.74 12.35 -7.96
C ARG A 288 9.49 11.66 -9.09
N TYR A 289 8.80 10.96 -9.99
CA TYR A 289 9.46 10.23 -11.06
C TYR A 289 10.41 11.14 -11.86
N GLY A 290 9.92 12.27 -12.36
CA GLY A 290 10.72 13.22 -13.12
C GLY A 290 11.80 13.88 -12.27
N SER A 291 11.46 14.38 -11.09
CA SER A 291 12.40 15.07 -10.21
C SER A 291 13.54 14.17 -9.73
N ASP A 292 13.28 12.90 -9.45
CA ASP A 292 14.31 11.96 -9.01
C ASP A 292 15.20 11.49 -10.17
N ILE A 293 14.67 11.39 -11.41
CA ILE A 293 15.51 11.20 -12.61
C ILE A 293 16.44 12.39 -12.80
N GLU A 294 15.95 13.61 -12.67
CA GLU A 294 16.82 14.80 -12.80
C GLU A 294 17.91 14.87 -11.71
N LYS A 295 17.60 14.45 -10.48
CA LYS A 295 18.63 14.30 -9.43
C LYS A 295 19.71 13.28 -9.81
N LEU A 296 19.28 12.13 -10.37
CA LEU A 296 20.23 11.11 -10.85
C LEU A 296 21.12 11.66 -11.97
N LYS A 297 20.54 12.33 -12.96
CA LYS A 297 21.28 12.98 -14.08
C LYS A 297 22.20 14.10 -13.58
N GLY A 298 21.83 14.77 -12.49
CA GLY A 298 22.58 15.87 -11.87
C GLY A 298 23.91 15.47 -11.22
N GLY A 299 24.36 14.22 -11.41
CA GLY A 299 25.66 13.73 -10.95
C GLY A 299 25.62 12.57 -9.96
N LEU A 300 24.43 12.11 -9.57
CA LEU A 300 24.31 10.94 -8.70
C LEU A 300 24.49 9.62 -9.48
N ALA A 301 24.05 9.55 -10.74
CA ALA A 301 24.19 8.37 -11.58
C ALA A 301 24.39 8.72 -13.06
N LYS A 302 24.94 7.78 -13.83
CA LYS A 302 24.96 7.82 -15.29
C LYS A 302 23.62 7.30 -15.80
N VAL A 303 22.71 8.22 -16.14
CA VAL A 303 21.37 7.89 -16.63
C VAL A 303 21.36 7.78 -18.13
N LYS A 304 20.82 6.69 -18.67
CA LYS A 304 20.59 6.52 -20.11
C LYS A 304 19.21 5.96 -20.40
N GLU A 305 18.71 6.20 -21.61
CA GLU A 305 17.50 5.59 -22.15
C GLU A 305 17.89 4.41 -23.06
N LEU A 306 17.13 3.33 -23.00
CA LEU A 306 17.26 2.26 -23.97
C LEU A 306 16.62 2.68 -25.29
N GLY A 307 17.31 2.35 -26.38
CA GLY A 307 16.72 2.44 -27.71
C GLY A 307 15.47 1.55 -27.83
N PRO A 308 14.53 1.93 -28.71
CA PRO A 308 13.27 1.19 -28.88
C PRO A 308 13.51 -0.28 -29.28
N ASP A 309 14.56 -0.58 -30.04
CA ASP A 309 14.88 -1.95 -30.47
C ASP A 309 15.28 -2.83 -29.29
N VAL A 310 16.11 -2.34 -28.36
CA VAL A 310 16.52 -3.08 -27.16
C VAL A 310 15.33 -3.30 -26.22
N ARG A 311 14.46 -2.29 -26.10
CA ARG A 311 13.22 -2.40 -25.33
C ARG A 311 12.26 -3.43 -25.94
N LEU A 312 12.15 -3.44 -27.27
CA LEU A 312 11.35 -4.42 -28.00
C LEU A 312 11.91 -5.85 -27.87
N GLU A 313 13.25 -6.01 -27.97
CA GLU A 313 13.93 -7.30 -27.74
C GLU A 313 13.58 -7.85 -26.34
N TRP A 314 13.66 -6.99 -25.31
CA TRP A 314 13.29 -7.42 -23.95
C TRP A 314 11.81 -7.79 -23.85
N ALA A 315 10.91 -6.97 -24.39
CA ALA A 315 9.48 -7.26 -24.39
C ALA A 315 9.15 -8.58 -25.11
N GLN A 316 9.81 -8.87 -26.22
CA GLN A 316 9.64 -10.13 -26.95
C GLN A 316 10.12 -11.34 -26.15
N SER A 317 11.18 -11.21 -25.35
CA SER A 317 11.64 -12.30 -24.48
C SER A 317 10.62 -12.71 -23.42
N LEU A 318 9.70 -11.81 -23.06
CA LEU A 318 8.66 -12.04 -22.06
C LEU A 318 7.36 -12.62 -22.64
N ARG A 319 7.27 -12.77 -23.96
CA ARG A 319 6.03 -13.18 -24.65
C ARG A 319 5.45 -14.49 -24.12
N ASP A 320 6.30 -15.44 -23.77
CA ASP A 320 5.89 -16.79 -23.40
C ASP A 320 5.66 -16.94 -21.87
N TRP A 321 5.98 -15.90 -21.08
CA TRP A 321 5.81 -15.94 -19.63
C TRP A 321 4.36 -16.16 -19.17
N PRO A 322 3.32 -15.49 -19.71
CA PRO A 322 1.95 -15.70 -19.24
C PRO A 322 1.41 -17.12 -19.46
N GLN A 323 2.09 -17.91 -20.29
CA GLN A 323 1.71 -19.29 -20.63
C GLN A 323 2.45 -20.33 -19.77
N ALA A 324 3.47 -19.92 -19.03
CA ALA A 324 4.30 -20.77 -18.17
C ALA A 324 3.80 -20.75 -16.69
#